data_aacd5e917e71543c4f03f755fdc7fd6b
#
_entry.id   aacd5e917e71543c4f03f755fdc7fd6b
#
_cell.length_a   1.000
_cell.length_b   1.000
_cell.length_c   1.000
_cell.angle_alpha   90.00
_cell.angle_beta   90.00
_cell.angle_gamma   90.00
#
_symmetry.space_group_name_H-M   'P 1'
#
loop_
_entity.id
_entity.type
_entity.pdbx_description
1 polymer ?
#
loop_
_entity_poly.entity_id
_entity_poly.type
_entity_poly.pdbx_seq_one_letter_code
_entity_poly.pdbx_strand_id
1 'polypeptide(L)'
;MVEQIPDTLESSGPQLILIVDDELRMRRFIRMNLELEGYQVIEAENGIQALDQIRQFNPDLAVMDVMMPEMDGFETLRLLREISTTPVILLTVRGEEEDITRGLGLGADDYITKPFSPRVLTSRVGAVLRRAHWPAPPPRTVLQIDDRLSVDFNRHQVIVNGERIDLRPTEYRLLNHLIQNAGWVVPHDTLLAKVWGYEYRDETHYLRLYINYLRKKIEEDPANPQYILTERGVGYRFVNFKK
;
A
#
# COMPACT_ATOMS: atom_id res chain seq x y z
N MET A 1 12.67 16.06 36.92
CA MET A 1 11.34 15.43 36.80
C MET A 1 11.19 15.12 35.31
N VAL A 2 11.50 13.89 34.96
CA VAL A 2 11.44 13.43 33.57
C VAL A 2 10.01 12.94 33.34
N GLU A 3 9.24 13.68 32.55
CA GLU A 3 7.90 13.30 32.16
C GLU A 3 7.93 12.03 31.32
N GLN A 4 7.38 10.95 31.86
CA GLN A 4 7.16 9.70 31.15
C GLN A 4 6.13 9.95 30.05
N ILE A 5 6.53 9.79 28.81
CA ILE A 5 5.64 9.69 27.67
C ILE A 5 4.82 8.41 27.85
N PRO A 6 3.47 8.46 27.89
CA PRO A 6 2.68 7.25 28.00
C PRO A 6 2.80 6.44 26.68
N ASP A 7 3.35 5.26 26.81
CA ASP A 7 3.38 4.21 25.78
C ASP A 7 1.99 3.55 25.73
N THR A 8 1.00 4.26 25.20
CA THR A 8 -0.34 3.74 24.95
C THR A 8 -0.51 3.44 23.46
N LEU A 9 0.21 2.43 22.98
CA LEU A 9 -0.28 1.59 21.90
C LEU A 9 -1.28 0.62 22.55
N GLU A 10 -2.56 1.00 22.57
CA GLU A 10 -3.63 0.06 22.86
C GLU A 10 -3.46 -1.15 21.94
N SER A 11 -3.20 -2.30 22.54
CA SER A 11 -3.04 -3.58 21.88
C SER A 11 -4.35 -3.98 21.23
N SER A 12 -4.52 -3.63 19.97
CA SER A 12 -5.34 -4.45 19.09
C SER A 12 -4.79 -5.88 19.20
N GLY A 13 -5.67 -6.89 19.35
CA GLY A 13 -5.25 -8.30 19.43
C GLY A 13 -4.32 -8.71 18.29
N PRO A 14 -3.78 -9.92 18.28
CA PRO A 14 -2.86 -10.35 17.25
C PRO A 14 -3.50 -10.19 15.86
N GLN A 15 -2.76 -9.57 14.93
CA GLN A 15 -3.23 -9.28 13.58
C GLN A 15 -3.47 -10.57 12.80
N LEU A 16 -4.58 -10.64 12.07
CA LEU A 16 -5.02 -11.81 11.31
C LEU A 16 -4.57 -11.72 9.86
N ILE A 17 -3.82 -12.71 9.40
CA ILE A 17 -3.31 -12.78 8.03
C ILE A 17 -3.95 -13.96 7.29
N LEU A 18 -4.48 -13.69 6.10
CA LEU A 18 -4.94 -14.72 5.18
C LEU A 18 -3.79 -15.14 4.25
N ILE A 19 -3.53 -16.43 4.16
CA ILE A 19 -2.60 -17.03 3.19
C ILE A 19 -3.42 -17.70 2.09
N VAL A 20 -3.13 -17.40 0.84
CA VAL A 20 -3.80 -17.98 -0.33
C VAL A 20 -2.74 -18.54 -1.29
N ASP A 21 -2.67 -19.85 -1.38
CA ASP A 21 -1.72 -20.57 -2.26
C ASP A 21 -2.26 -21.99 -2.44
N ASP A 22 -2.24 -22.56 -3.64
CA ASP A 22 -2.74 -23.92 -3.89
C ASP A 22 -1.77 -25.00 -3.36
N GLU A 23 -0.49 -24.65 -3.20
CA GLU A 23 0.53 -25.56 -2.69
C GLU A 23 0.53 -25.64 -1.16
N LEU A 24 0.11 -26.76 -0.58
CA LEU A 24 0.09 -27.00 0.87
C LEU A 24 1.46 -26.75 1.55
N ARG A 25 2.57 -27.06 0.86
CA ARG A 25 3.92 -26.85 1.42
C ARG A 25 4.23 -25.38 1.57
N MET A 26 3.82 -24.56 0.60
CA MET A 26 4.01 -23.10 0.63
C MET A 26 3.14 -22.49 1.72
N ARG A 27 1.86 -22.87 1.83
CA ARG A 27 0.99 -22.40 2.92
C ARG A 27 1.60 -22.68 4.30
N ARG A 28 2.08 -23.94 4.52
CA ARG A 28 2.74 -24.32 5.78
C ARG A 28 4.01 -23.52 6.07
N PHE A 29 4.83 -23.28 5.04
CA PHE A 29 6.05 -22.47 5.16
C PHE A 29 5.71 -21.03 5.56
N ILE A 30 4.75 -20.40 4.90
CA ILE A 30 4.33 -19.03 5.19
C ILE A 30 3.70 -18.97 6.60
N ARG A 31 2.76 -19.87 6.93
CA ARG A 31 2.12 -19.97 8.24
C ARG A 31 3.13 -20.01 9.37
N MET A 32 4.05 -20.96 9.31
CA MET A 32 5.05 -21.16 10.36
C MET A 32 5.84 -19.87 10.62
N ASN A 33 6.26 -19.17 9.58
CA ASN A 33 7.05 -17.95 9.72
C ASN A 33 6.23 -16.76 10.24
N LEU A 34 4.95 -16.65 9.88
CA LEU A 34 4.08 -15.59 10.37
C LEU A 34 3.64 -15.83 11.83
N GLU A 35 3.35 -17.07 12.20
CA GLU A 35 3.01 -17.44 13.59
C GLU A 35 4.20 -17.21 14.54
N LEU A 36 5.44 -17.43 14.09
CA LEU A 36 6.65 -17.11 14.85
C LEU A 36 6.79 -15.60 15.15
N GLU A 37 6.28 -14.75 14.27
CA GLU A 37 6.22 -13.28 14.48
C GLU A 37 4.98 -12.84 15.28
N GLY A 38 4.15 -13.77 15.75
CA GLY A 38 2.98 -13.50 16.57
C GLY A 38 1.69 -13.18 15.83
N TYR A 39 1.65 -13.36 14.50
CA TYR A 39 0.43 -13.19 13.71
C TYR A 39 -0.51 -14.40 13.86
N GLN A 40 -1.82 -14.15 13.78
CA GLN A 40 -2.80 -15.20 13.56
C GLN A 40 -2.93 -15.47 12.06
N VAL A 41 -3.19 -16.72 11.68
CA VAL A 41 -3.21 -17.13 10.28
C VAL A 41 -4.44 -17.94 9.95
N ILE A 42 -5.13 -17.57 8.87
CA ILE A 42 -6.13 -18.38 8.19
C ILE A 42 -5.64 -18.72 6.78
N GLU A 43 -6.14 -19.78 6.20
CA GLU A 43 -5.68 -20.28 4.90
C GLU A 43 -6.84 -20.41 3.90
N ALA A 44 -6.51 -20.25 2.62
CA ALA A 44 -7.35 -20.59 1.49
C ALA A 44 -6.49 -21.29 0.42
N GLU A 45 -7.09 -22.21 -0.33
CA GLU A 45 -6.39 -23.02 -1.35
C GLU A 45 -6.59 -22.45 -2.76
N ASN A 46 -7.51 -21.50 -2.94
CA ASN A 46 -7.82 -20.86 -4.21
C ASN A 46 -8.49 -19.51 -3.98
N GLY A 47 -8.70 -18.78 -5.08
CA GLY A 47 -9.30 -17.44 -5.04
C GLY A 47 -10.73 -17.40 -4.50
N ILE A 48 -11.54 -18.43 -4.77
CA ILE A 48 -12.95 -18.49 -4.30
C ILE A 48 -12.98 -18.57 -2.77
N GLN A 49 -12.22 -19.51 -2.19
CA GLN A 49 -12.09 -19.62 -0.74
C GLN A 49 -11.52 -18.34 -0.12
N ALA A 50 -10.56 -17.70 -0.80
CA ALA A 50 -9.99 -16.44 -0.32
C ALA A 50 -11.04 -15.34 -0.18
N LEU A 51 -11.92 -15.16 -1.18
CA LEU A 51 -13.00 -14.17 -1.13
C LEU A 51 -13.99 -14.46 0.01
N ASP A 52 -14.30 -15.74 0.25
CA ASP A 52 -15.19 -16.15 1.35
C ASP A 52 -14.52 -15.90 2.73
N GLN A 53 -13.25 -16.24 2.87
CA GLN A 53 -12.48 -15.98 4.11
C GLN A 53 -12.40 -14.47 4.41
N ILE A 54 -12.20 -13.64 3.38
CA ILE A 54 -12.17 -12.18 3.53
C ILE A 54 -13.49 -11.64 4.03
N ARG A 55 -14.62 -12.09 3.45
CA ARG A 55 -15.96 -11.67 3.89
C ARG A 55 -16.27 -12.11 5.32
N GLN A 56 -15.85 -13.31 5.69
CA GLN A 56 -16.18 -13.90 6.98
C GLN A 56 -15.32 -13.35 8.12
N PHE A 57 -14.02 -13.19 7.91
CA PHE A 57 -13.06 -12.92 8.98
C PHE A 57 -12.43 -11.53 8.92
N ASN A 58 -12.60 -10.80 7.81
CA ASN A 58 -12.02 -9.47 7.57
C ASN A 58 -10.54 -9.39 8.00
N PRO A 59 -9.63 -10.18 7.39
CA PRO A 59 -8.23 -10.21 7.78
C PRO A 59 -7.54 -8.85 7.60
N ASP A 60 -6.51 -8.59 8.41
CA ASP A 60 -5.73 -7.35 8.35
C ASP A 60 -4.82 -7.28 7.12
N LEU A 61 -4.50 -8.43 6.52
CA LEU A 61 -3.68 -8.55 5.31
C LEU A 61 -3.90 -9.92 4.66
N ALA A 62 -3.81 -9.97 3.33
CA ALA A 62 -3.74 -11.22 2.58
C ALA A 62 -2.38 -11.36 1.87
N VAL A 63 -1.77 -12.55 1.95
CA VAL A 63 -0.61 -12.98 1.15
C VAL A 63 -1.11 -13.99 0.15
N MET A 64 -1.05 -13.68 -1.15
CA MET A 64 -1.75 -14.43 -2.20
C MET A 64 -0.82 -14.79 -3.35
N ASP A 65 -0.80 -16.06 -3.73
CA ASP A 65 -0.12 -16.48 -4.96
C ASP A 65 -0.84 -15.93 -6.20
N VAL A 66 -0.06 -15.57 -7.21
CA VAL A 66 -0.60 -15.18 -8.52
C VAL A 66 -1.02 -16.42 -9.30
N MET A 67 -0.22 -17.49 -9.26
CA MET A 67 -0.42 -18.67 -10.07
C MET A 67 -1.23 -19.72 -9.32
N MET A 68 -2.56 -19.63 -9.39
CA MET A 68 -3.47 -20.62 -8.80
C MET A 68 -4.43 -21.19 -9.85
N PRO A 69 -4.89 -22.44 -9.68
CA PRO A 69 -5.88 -23.04 -10.56
C PRO A 69 -7.26 -22.39 -10.36
N GLU A 70 -8.14 -22.52 -11.34
CA GLU A 70 -9.53 -22.04 -11.38
C GLU A 70 -9.65 -20.52 -11.43
N MET A 71 -9.14 -19.81 -10.42
CA MET A 71 -9.14 -18.35 -10.32
C MET A 71 -7.75 -17.90 -9.90
N ASP A 72 -7.05 -17.20 -10.79
CA ASP A 72 -5.71 -16.67 -10.52
C ASP A 72 -5.71 -15.54 -9.49
N GLY A 73 -4.53 -15.20 -8.96
CA GLY A 73 -4.40 -14.16 -7.95
C GLY A 73 -4.79 -12.77 -8.46
N PHE A 74 -4.64 -12.48 -9.75
CA PHE A 74 -5.04 -11.21 -10.33
C PHE A 74 -6.55 -11.05 -10.40
N GLU A 75 -7.26 -12.09 -10.83
CA GLU A 75 -8.73 -12.09 -10.87
C GLU A 75 -9.29 -12.06 -9.45
N THR A 76 -8.70 -12.83 -8.53
CA THR A 76 -9.06 -12.77 -7.10
C THR A 76 -8.89 -11.37 -6.54
N LEU A 77 -7.76 -10.71 -6.81
CA LEU A 77 -7.50 -9.34 -6.38
C LEU A 77 -8.51 -8.35 -6.95
N ARG A 78 -8.83 -8.47 -8.24
CA ARG A 78 -9.82 -7.61 -8.90
C ARG A 78 -11.17 -7.70 -8.18
N LEU A 79 -11.69 -8.93 -7.96
CA LEU A 79 -12.96 -9.15 -7.26
C LEU A 79 -12.89 -8.72 -5.78
N LEU A 80 -11.76 -8.94 -5.13
CA LEU A 80 -11.53 -8.49 -3.76
C LEU A 80 -11.69 -6.97 -3.65
N ARG A 81 -11.18 -6.21 -4.61
CA ARG A 81 -11.27 -4.75 -4.60
C ARG A 81 -12.68 -4.20 -4.80
N GLU A 82 -13.61 -5.01 -5.31
CA GLU A 82 -15.04 -4.66 -5.35
C GLU A 82 -15.71 -4.75 -3.97
N ILE A 83 -15.16 -5.55 -3.04
CA ILE A 83 -15.80 -5.86 -1.75
C ILE A 83 -14.98 -5.47 -0.53
N SER A 84 -13.68 -5.22 -0.67
CA SER A 84 -12.77 -4.96 0.48
C SER A 84 -11.57 -4.10 0.11
N THR A 85 -11.09 -3.37 1.11
CA THR A 85 -9.82 -2.63 1.07
C THR A 85 -8.68 -3.37 1.76
N THR A 86 -8.88 -4.62 2.18
CA THR A 86 -7.85 -5.46 2.82
C THR A 86 -6.54 -5.38 2.04
N PRO A 87 -5.42 -5.04 2.67
CA PRO A 87 -4.12 -5.02 2.02
C PRO A 87 -3.74 -6.38 1.45
N VAL A 88 -3.11 -6.41 0.27
CA VAL A 88 -2.71 -7.63 -0.43
C VAL A 88 -1.25 -7.58 -0.83
N ILE A 89 -0.50 -8.61 -0.46
CA ILE A 89 0.84 -8.90 -0.98
C ILE A 89 0.70 -10.05 -2.00
N LEU A 90 1.11 -9.83 -3.25
CA LEU A 90 1.14 -10.89 -4.25
C LEU A 90 2.45 -11.67 -4.19
N LEU A 91 2.38 -13.00 -4.29
CA LEU A 91 3.53 -13.87 -4.52
C LEU A 91 3.62 -14.14 -6.02
N THR A 92 4.76 -13.86 -6.64
CA THR A 92 4.94 -14.02 -8.09
C THR A 92 6.25 -14.72 -8.42
N VAL A 93 6.37 -15.30 -9.61
CA VAL A 93 7.61 -15.90 -10.07
C VAL A 93 8.57 -14.83 -10.58
N ARG A 94 9.87 -15.00 -10.36
CA ARG A 94 10.92 -14.07 -10.75
C ARG A 94 11.00 -13.91 -12.27
N GLY A 95 10.92 -12.68 -12.77
CA GLY A 95 11.19 -12.35 -14.17
C GLY A 95 10.07 -11.63 -14.92
N GLU A 96 8.89 -11.46 -14.33
CA GLU A 96 7.74 -10.83 -14.98
C GLU A 96 7.48 -9.43 -14.39
N GLU A 97 8.25 -8.45 -14.87
CA GLU A 97 8.06 -7.04 -14.51
C GLU A 97 6.64 -6.55 -14.90
N GLU A 98 6.06 -7.18 -15.92
CA GLU A 98 4.68 -6.95 -16.36
C GLU A 98 3.67 -7.41 -15.30
N ASP A 99 3.86 -8.56 -14.66
CA ASP A 99 2.98 -9.07 -13.62
C ASP A 99 3.03 -8.22 -12.34
N ILE A 100 4.21 -7.74 -11.98
CA ILE A 100 4.37 -6.80 -10.87
C ILE A 100 3.59 -5.52 -11.14
N THR A 101 3.76 -4.95 -12.34
CA THR A 101 3.06 -3.74 -12.77
C THR A 101 1.55 -3.97 -12.84
N ARG A 102 1.11 -5.11 -13.35
CA ARG A 102 -0.29 -5.52 -13.41
C ARG A 102 -0.90 -5.66 -12.02
N GLY A 103 -0.23 -6.41 -11.11
CA GLY A 103 -0.72 -6.66 -9.75
C GLY A 103 -0.88 -5.37 -8.95
N LEU A 104 0.14 -4.52 -8.94
CA LEU A 104 0.09 -3.20 -8.30
C LEU A 104 -0.99 -2.33 -8.97
N GLY A 105 -1.18 -2.43 -10.30
CA GLY A 105 -2.24 -1.76 -11.07
C GLY A 105 -3.64 -2.16 -10.65
N LEU A 106 -3.86 -3.44 -10.43
CA LEU A 106 -5.11 -4.00 -9.93
C LEU A 106 -5.35 -3.71 -8.45
N GLY A 107 -4.33 -3.23 -7.73
CA GLY A 107 -4.51 -2.81 -6.37
C GLY A 107 -3.80 -3.62 -5.31
N ALA A 108 -2.80 -4.41 -5.65
CA ALA A 108 -1.89 -4.97 -4.67
C ALA A 108 -1.15 -3.85 -3.94
N ASP A 109 -0.86 -4.08 -2.67
CA ASP A 109 -0.12 -3.12 -1.82
C ASP A 109 1.38 -3.41 -1.84
N ASP A 110 1.76 -4.64 -2.21
CA ASP A 110 3.13 -5.10 -2.36
C ASP A 110 3.19 -6.41 -3.17
N TYR A 111 4.41 -6.87 -3.48
CA TYR A 111 4.66 -8.19 -4.04
C TYR A 111 5.93 -8.81 -3.46
N ILE A 112 6.03 -10.13 -3.56
CA ILE A 112 7.22 -10.90 -3.18
C ILE A 112 7.54 -11.88 -4.31
N THR A 113 8.76 -11.83 -4.84
CA THR A 113 9.20 -12.75 -5.90
C THR A 113 9.66 -14.08 -5.32
N LYS A 114 9.14 -15.19 -5.84
CA LYS A 114 9.58 -16.56 -5.53
C LYS A 114 10.89 -16.88 -6.27
N PRO A 115 11.89 -17.54 -5.62
CA PRO A 115 11.93 -17.94 -4.22
C PRO A 115 12.28 -16.79 -3.28
N PHE A 116 11.71 -16.79 -2.09
CA PHE A 116 11.94 -15.77 -1.06
C PHE A 116 12.38 -16.38 0.28
N SER A 117 13.07 -15.59 1.05
CA SER A 117 13.44 -15.98 2.43
C SER A 117 12.35 -15.61 3.44
N PRO A 118 12.30 -16.28 4.63
CA PRO A 118 11.42 -15.89 5.72
C PRO A 118 11.52 -14.40 6.06
N ARG A 119 12.74 -13.87 6.13
CA ARG A 119 13.00 -12.47 6.44
C ARG A 119 12.36 -11.49 5.45
N VAL A 120 12.37 -11.82 4.15
CA VAL A 120 11.70 -11.00 3.12
C VAL A 120 10.20 -11.00 3.35
N LEU A 121 9.60 -12.18 3.59
CA LEU A 121 8.18 -12.32 3.86
C LEU A 121 7.76 -11.48 5.08
N THR A 122 8.38 -11.70 6.25
CA THR A 122 7.99 -11.05 7.50
C THR A 122 8.25 -9.54 7.47
N SER A 123 9.33 -9.10 6.84
CA SER A 123 9.63 -7.68 6.65
C SER A 123 8.57 -6.97 5.79
N ARG A 124 8.15 -7.58 4.68
CA ARG A 124 7.13 -7.00 3.79
C ARG A 124 5.75 -7.01 4.42
N VAL A 125 5.37 -8.09 5.10
CA VAL A 125 4.12 -8.17 5.87
C VAL A 125 4.07 -7.06 6.91
N GLY A 126 5.09 -6.92 7.74
CA GLY A 126 5.16 -5.85 8.75
C GLY A 126 5.12 -4.45 8.13
N ALA A 127 5.79 -4.22 6.98
CA ALA A 127 5.76 -2.94 6.29
C ALA A 127 4.36 -2.59 5.77
N VAL A 128 3.64 -3.56 5.17
CA VAL A 128 2.27 -3.34 4.67
C VAL A 128 1.31 -3.07 5.82
N LEU A 129 1.36 -3.86 6.89
CA LEU A 129 0.52 -3.67 8.08
C LEU A 129 0.73 -2.32 8.75
N ARG A 130 1.99 -1.88 8.92
CA ARG A 130 2.30 -0.53 9.41
C ARG A 130 1.71 0.57 8.53
N ARG A 131 1.69 0.37 7.21
CA ARG A 131 1.09 1.33 6.27
C ARG A 131 -0.44 1.37 6.39
N ALA A 132 -1.07 0.22 6.57
CA ALA A 132 -2.52 0.11 6.72
C ALA A 132 -3.03 0.76 8.02
N HIS A 133 -2.27 0.64 9.12
CA HIS A 133 -2.63 1.15 10.44
C HIS A 133 -1.94 2.49 10.80
N TRP A 134 -1.52 3.29 9.81
CA TRP A 134 -0.87 4.58 10.10
C TRP A 134 -1.80 5.51 10.85
N PRO A 135 -1.39 6.02 12.03
CA PRO A 135 -2.19 6.98 12.77
C PRO A 135 -2.43 8.22 11.93
N ALA A 136 -3.64 8.77 12.03
CA ALA A 136 -3.97 10.04 11.41
C ALA A 136 -2.94 11.10 11.85
N PRO A 137 -2.45 11.95 10.93
CA PRO A 137 -1.64 13.08 11.33
C PRO A 137 -2.42 13.93 12.33
N PRO A 138 -1.71 14.69 13.21
CA PRO A 138 -2.36 15.58 14.17
C PRO A 138 -3.37 16.49 13.43
N PRO A 139 -4.46 16.89 14.11
CA PRO A 139 -5.59 17.56 13.48
C PRO A 139 -5.10 18.76 12.66
N ARG A 140 -5.06 18.61 11.36
CA ARG A 140 -4.85 19.68 10.40
C ARG A 140 -6.18 19.95 9.73
N THR A 141 -6.51 21.21 9.62
CA THR A 141 -7.64 21.73 8.85
C THR A 141 -7.61 21.17 7.41
N VAL A 142 -8.76 21.14 6.76
CA VAL A 142 -8.83 20.93 5.30
C VAL A 142 -7.86 21.90 4.63
N LEU A 143 -6.93 21.36 3.86
CA LEU A 143 -5.97 22.14 3.11
C LEU A 143 -6.52 22.36 1.70
N GLN A 144 -6.85 23.60 1.36
CA GLN A 144 -7.18 23.98 0.00
C GLN A 144 -5.88 24.21 -0.77
N ILE A 145 -5.67 23.46 -1.83
CA ILE A 145 -4.52 23.63 -2.75
C ILE A 145 -4.87 24.73 -3.76
N ASP A 146 -6.02 24.57 -4.40
CA ASP A 146 -6.64 25.54 -5.33
C ASP A 146 -8.16 25.30 -5.38
N ASP A 147 -8.85 25.89 -6.36
CA ASP A 147 -10.31 25.76 -6.50
C ASP A 147 -10.76 24.33 -6.85
N ARG A 148 -9.85 23.50 -7.35
CA ARG A 148 -10.12 22.14 -7.81
C ARG A 148 -9.73 21.05 -6.80
N LEU A 149 -8.60 21.21 -6.10
CA LEU A 149 -8.01 20.20 -5.23
C LEU A 149 -7.97 20.64 -3.78
N SER A 150 -8.55 19.84 -2.88
CA SER A 150 -8.40 20.00 -1.44
C SER A 150 -8.15 18.64 -0.75
N VAL A 151 -7.52 18.69 0.43
CA VAL A 151 -7.16 17.51 1.22
C VAL A 151 -7.59 17.68 2.65
N ASP A 152 -8.45 16.79 3.14
CA ASP A 152 -8.81 16.68 4.56
C ASP A 152 -7.91 15.62 5.22
N PHE A 153 -6.92 16.09 5.96
CA PHE A 153 -5.97 15.20 6.63
C PHE A 153 -6.59 14.42 7.79
N ASN A 154 -7.65 14.92 8.42
CA ASN A 154 -8.31 14.26 9.54
C ASN A 154 -9.16 13.07 9.07
N ARG A 155 -9.75 13.22 7.89
CA ARG A 155 -10.62 12.19 7.30
C ARG A 155 -9.91 11.32 6.27
N HIS A 156 -8.63 11.58 6.00
CA HIS A 156 -7.85 10.95 4.90
C HIS A 156 -8.58 11.06 3.55
N GLN A 157 -9.20 12.20 3.29
CA GLN A 157 -10.01 12.44 2.10
C GLN A 157 -9.34 13.43 1.15
N VAL A 158 -9.42 13.12 -0.12
CA VAL A 158 -9.03 14.02 -1.20
C VAL A 158 -10.29 14.39 -1.98
N ILE A 159 -10.47 15.67 -2.24
CA ILE A 159 -11.61 16.21 -2.99
C ILE A 159 -11.06 16.85 -4.25
N VAL A 160 -11.58 16.44 -5.39
CA VAL A 160 -11.23 16.95 -6.72
C VAL A 160 -12.51 17.42 -7.40
N ASN A 161 -12.59 18.69 -7.80
CA ASN A 161 -13.78 19.30 -8.39
C ASN A 161 -15.05 19.14 -7.52
N GLY A 162 -14.90 19.14 -6.18
CA GLY A 162 -16.00 18.93 -5.25
C GLY A 162 -16.39 17.46 -5.03
N GLU A 163 -15.80 16.52 -5.73
CA GLU A 163 -16.04 15.09 -5.59
C GLU A 163 -14.96 14.41 -4.74
N ARG A 164 -15.39 13.51 -3.85
CA ARG A 164 -14.49 12.71 -3.04
C ARG A 164 -13.79 11.67 -3.89
N ILE A 165 -12.47 11.64 -3.83
CA ILE A 165 -11.63 10.64 -4.47
C ILE A 165 -11.05 9.69 -3.42
N ASP A 166 -11.31 8.41 -3.55
CA ASP A 166 -10.77 7.41 -2.67
C ASP A 166 -9.32 7.08 -3.05
N LEU A 167 -8.43 7.31 -2.08
CA LEU A 167 -7.03 6.92 -2.17
C LEU A 167 -6.78 5.70 -1.28
N ARG A 168 -5.95 4.78 -1.77
CA ARG A 168 -5.42 3.70 -0.93
C ARG A 168 -4.47 4.26 0.11
N PRO A 169 -4.25 3.56 1.23
CA PRO A 169 -3.36 4.04 2.29
C PRO A 169 -1.98 4.49 1.79
N THR A 170 -1.36 3.73 0.90
CA THR A 170 -0.03 4.06 0.34
C THR A 170 -0.09 5.28 -0.59
N GLU A 171 -1.12 5.42 -1.43
CA GLU A 171 -1.34 6.58 -2.29
C GLU A 171 -1.52 7.84 -1.44
N TYR A 172 -2.33 7.75 -0.40
CA TYR A 172 -2.56 8.88 0.52
C TYR A 172 -1.26 9.29 1.23
N ARG A 173 -0.47 8.33 1.72
CA ARG A 173 0.82 8.61 2.38
C ARG A 173 1.80 9.31 1.45
N LEU A 174 1.89 8.83 0.20
CA LEU A 174 2.75 9.43 -0.83
C LEU A 174 2.32 10.87 -1.11
N LEU A 175 1.03 11.09 -1.36
CA LEU A 175 0.48 12.42 -1.60
C LEU A 175 0.71 13.34 -0.40
N ASN A 176 0.42 12.88 0.82
CA ASN A 176 0.62 13.65 2.05
C ASN A 176 2.09 14.07 2.21
N HIS A 177 3.03 13.13 1.98
CA HIS A 177 4.47 13.44 2.10
C HIS A 177 4.91 14.48 1.05
N LEU A 178 4.42 14.40 -0.17
CA LEU A 178 4.68 15.37 -1.22
C LEU A 178 4.09 16.75 -0.87
N ILE A 179 2.87 16.82 -0.37
CA ILE A 179 2.22 18.08 0.04
C ILE A 179 2.94 18.74 1.22
N GLN A 180 3.40 17.95 2.20
CA GLN A 180 4.17 18.47 3.34
C GLN A 180 5.46 19.16 2.90
N ASN A 181 6.04 18.71 1.79
CA ASN A 181 7.26 19.24 1.18
C ASN A 181 6.96 20.09 -0.08
N ALA A 182 5.75 20.67 -0.20
CA ALA A 182 5.35 21.43 -1.38
C ALA A 182 6.35 22.53 -1.71
N GLY A 183 6.69 22.65 -2.99
CA GLY A 183 7.70 23.55 -3.52
C GLY A 183 9.12 22.99 -3.54
N TRP A 184 9.40 21.91 -2.80
CA TRP A 184 10.71 21.28 -2.75
C TRP A 184 10.72 19.95 -3.49
N VAL A 185 11.87 19.64 -4.11
CA VAL A 185 12.09 18.33 -4.73
C VAL A 185 12.37 17.31 -3.63
N VAL A 186 11.61 16.22 -3.62
CA VAL A 186 11.86 15.09 -2.71
C VAL A 186 12.52 13.96 -3.51
N PRO A 187 13.74 13.55 -3.14
CA PRO A 187 14.46 12.48 -3.83
C PRO A 187 13.74 11.14 -3.83
N HIS A 188 13.99 10.30 -4.85
CA HIS A 188 13.34 9.00 -5.01
C HIS A 188 13.53 8.10 -3.78
N ASP A 189 14.77 7.95 -3.30
CA ASP A 189 15.13 7.14 -2.14
C ASP A 189 14.45 7.63 -0.85
N THR A 190 14.33 8.94 -0.69
CA THR A 190 13.65 9.57 0.43
C THR A 190 12.14 9.26 0.41
N LEU A 191 11.49 9.38 -0.76
CA LEU A 191 10.07 9.04 -0.91
C LEU A 191 9.83 7.55 -0.63
N LEU A 192 10.67 6.68 -1.19
CA LEU A 192 10.59 5.24 -0.97
C LEU A 192 10.76 4.88 0.50
N ALA A 193 11.81 5.38 1.15
CA ALA A 193 12.06 5.12 2.56
C ALA A 193 10.94 5.63 3.48
N LYS A 194 10.37 6.81 3.20
CA LYS A 194 9.31 7.42 4.03
C LYS A 194 7.95 6.78 3.81
N VAL A 195 7.62 6.37 2.59
CA VAL A 195 6.30 5.83 2.25
C VAL A 195 6.26 4.31 2.40
N TRP A 196 7.27 3.59 1.94
CA TRP A 196 7.31 2.13 1.96
C TRP A 196 8.17 1.54 3.07
N GLY A 197 9.25 2.18 3.45
CA GLY A 197 10.24 1.72 4.41
C GLY A 197 11.64 1.70 3.80
N TYR A 198 12.64 1.60 4.66
CA TYR A 198 14.05 1.73 4.26
C TYR A 198 14.51 0.61 3.30
N GLU A 199 13.87 -0.55 3.40
CA GLU A 199 14.09 -1.74 2.58
C GLU A 199 13.68 -1.56 1.11
N TYR A 200 12.89 -0.51 0.78
CA TYR A 200 12.39 -0.24 -0.56
C TYR A 200 13.18 0.81 -1.33
N ARG A 201 14.32 1.27 -0.83
CA ARG A 201 15.06 2.41 -1.40
C ARG A 201 15.41 2.28 -2.89
N ASP A 202 15.67 1.06 -3.33
CA ASP A 202 16.08 0.77 -4.71
C ASP A 202 14.90 0.43 -5.62
N GLU A 203 13.69 0.32 -5.06
CA GLU A 203 12.47 -0.08 -5.76
C GLU A 203 11.79 1.11 -6.47
N THR A 204 12.54 1.82 -7.31
CA THR A 204 12.07 3.05 -7.98
C THR A 204 10.85 2.85 -8.87
N HIS A 205 10.61 1.63 -9.35
CA HIS A 205 9.43 1.30 -10.15
C HIS A 205 8.11 1.42 -9.34
N TYR A 206 8.10 1.10 -8.03
CA TYR A 206 6.95 1.37 -7.16
C TYR A 206 6.58 2.85 -7.20
N LEU A 207 7.58 3.71 -6.97
CA LEU A 207 7.35 5.14 -6.91
C LEU A 207 6.76 5.67 -8.21
N ARG A 208 7.30 5.28 -9.37
CA ARG A 208 6.80 5.69 -10.68
C ARG A 208 5.34 5.28 -10.88
N LEU A 209 5.00 4.05 -10.49
CA LEU A 209 3.67 3.51 -10.64
C LEU A 209 2.65 4.25 -9.77
N TYR A 210 2.97 4.46 -8.48
CA TYR A 210 2.08 5.17 -7.55
C TYR A 210 1.95 6.66 -7.90
N ILE A 211 2.99 7.30 -8.40
CA ILE A 211 2.89 8.66 -8.95
C ILE A 211 1.91 8.70 -10.13
N ASN A 212 1.98 7.71 -11.04
CA ASN A 212 1.04 7.64 -12.15
C ASN A 212 -0.41 7.42 -11.68
N TYR A 213 -0.63 6.59 -10.64
CA TYR A 213 -1.98 6.40 -10.08
C TYR A 213 -2.49 7.67 -9.42
N LEU A 214 -1.67 8.37 -8.65
CA LEU A 214 -2.04 9.65 -8.06
C LEU A 214 -2.38 10.66 -9.15
N ARG A 215 -1.55 10.79 -10.19
CA ARG A 215 -1.83 11.70 -11.31
C ARG A 215 -3.17 11.40 -11.98
N LYS A 216 -3.47 10.13 -12.27
CA LYS A 216 -4.77 9.73 -12.83
C LYS A 216 -5.97 10.13 -11.97
N LYS A 217 -5.77 10.25 -10.66
CA LYS A 217 -6.84 10.59 -9.70
C LYS A 217 -6.97 12.09 -9.44
N ILE A 218 -5.86 12.83 -9.44
CA ILE A 218 -5.88 14.23 -9.00
C ILE A 218 -5.56 15.24 -10.10
N GLU A 219 -4.84 14.87 -11.17
CA GLU A 219 -4.54 15.78 -12.28
C GLU A 219 -5.71 15.86 -13.26
N GLU A 220 -5.83 16.96 -13.96
CA GLU A 220 -6.75 17.10 -15.08
C GLU A 220 -6.24 16.34 -16.32
N ASP A 221 -4.95 16.50 -16.60
CA ASP A 221 -4.23 15.73 -17.61
C ASP A 221 -3.01 15.05 -16.96
N PRO A 222 -3.06 13.73 -16.73
CA PRO A 222 -1.95 12.98 -16.13
C PRO A 222 -0.65 13.04 -16.96
N ALA A 223 -0.74 13.30 -18.28
CA ALA A 223 0.43 13.43 -19.16
C ALA A 223 1.12 14.79 -19.01
N ASN A 224 0.35 15.83 -18.65
CA ASN A 224 0.83 17.18 -18.38
C ASN A 224 0.51 17.62 -16.95
N PRO A 225 1.11 16.99 -15.93
CA PRO A 225 0.75 17.18 -14.54
C PRO A 225 1.03 18.60 -14.04
N GLN A 226 0.10 19.15 -13.25
CA GLN A 226 0.21 20.48 -12.64
C GLN A 226 0.54 20.41 -11.14
N TYR A 227 0.15 19.34 -10.45
CA TYR A 227 0.36 19.17 -9.01
C TYR A 227 1.63 18.39 -8.71
N ILE A 228 1.83 17.21 -9.32
CA ILE A 228 2.98 16.35 -9.06
C ILE A 228 3.95 16.42 -10.25
N LEU A 229 4.99 17.22 -10.11
CA LEU A 229 5.99 17.46 -11.13
C LEU A 229 7.14 16.45 -11.04
N THR A 230 7.71 16.05 -12.19
CA THR A 230 8.87 15.16 -12.24
C THR A 230 10.15 15.96 -12.38
N GLU A 231 11.06 15.81 -11.44
CA GLU A 231 12.43 16.34 -11.53
C GLU A 231 13.35 15.20 -11.97
N ARG A 232 13.68 15.20 -13.27
CA ARG A 232 14.37 14.08 -13.92
C ARG A 232 15.67 13.72 -13.22
N GLY A 233 15.86 12.43 -12.92
CA GLY A 233 17.04 11.91 -12.26
C GLY A 233 17.15 12.21 -10.75
N VAL A 234 16.22 12.99 -10.17
CA VAL A 234 16.26 13.41 -8.77
C VAL A 234 15.07 12.85 -7.99
N GLY A 235 13.83 13.20 -8.38
CA GLY A 235 12.65 12.85 -7.60
C GLY A 235 11.37 13.50 -8.12
N TYR A 236 10.50 13.82 -7.19
CA TYR A 236 9.22 14.47 -7.47
C TYR A 236 9.00 15.69 -6.58
N ARG A 237 8.24 16.65 -7.09
CA ARG A 237 7.92 17.89 -6.39
C ARG A 237 6.42 18.15 -6.49
N PHE A 238 5.77 18.40 -5.37
CA PHE A 238 4.43 18.97 -5.36
C PHE A 238 4.49 20.48 -5.65
N VAL A 239 3.53 20.98 -6.43
CA VAL A 239 3.47 22.43 -6.73
C VAL A 239 3.45 23.25 -5.45
N ASN A 240 4.05 24.43 -5.48
CA ASN A 240 3.99 25.36 -4.37
C ASN A 240 2.65 26.14 -4.40
N PHE A 241 1.77 25.84 -3.47
CA PHE A 241 0.46 26.49 -3.29
C PHE A 241 0.42 27.45 -2.08
N LYS A 242 1.50 27.50 -1.29
CA LYS A 242 1.63 28.43 -0.18
C LYS A 242 1.99 29.80 -0.77
N LYS A 243 1.03 30.71 -0.79
CA LYS A 243 1.26 32.14 -1.02
C LYS A 243 1.61 32.82 0.28
#